data_10e71d13182f421e39025d9f229f1171
#
_entry.id   10e71d13182f421e39025d9f229f1171
#
_cell.length_a   1.000
_cell.length_b   1.000
_cell.length_c   1.000
_cell.angle_alpha   90.00
_cell.angle_beta   90.00
_cell.angle_gamma   90.00
#
_symmetry.space_group_name_H-M   'P 1'
#
loop_
_entity.id
_entity.type
_entity.pdbx_description
1 polymer ?
#
loop_
_entity_poly.entity_id
_entity_poly.type
_entity_poly.pdbx_seq_one_letter_code
_entity_poly.pdbx_strand_id
1 'polypeptide(L)'
;MNPPIRSLEHQEKLWEGIRNGTADIIGSDHAPHSRDEKEVEYPDSPSGMPGVQTLVPIMLNHVNNEKLTLQRFVELTSYNPSRLFKIRGKGQIAIGYDADFTVIDINKERVITNDWIASKCGWTPYNNMKVKGWPV
;
A
#
# COMPACT_ATOMS: atom_id res chain seq x y z
N MET A 1 -3.22 -13.79 -8.89
CA MET A 1 -2.23 -13.29 -7.91
C MET A 1 -1.28 -14.41 -7.51
N ASN A 2 0.01 -14.13 -7.46
CA ASN A 2 1.03 -15.04 -6.96
C ASN A 2 1.93 -14.28 -5.97
N PRO A 3 1.95 -14.61 -4.66
CA PRO A 3 1.15 -15.68 -4.04
C PRO A 3 -0.36 -15.38 -4.09
N PRO A 4 -1.21 -16.43 -3.96
CA PRO A 4 -2.65 -16.26 -4.02
C PRO A 4 -3.20 -15.56 -2.76
N ILE A 5 -4.33 -14.85 -2.93
CA ILE A 5 -5.08 -14.28 -1.80
C ILE A 5 -5.65 -15.45 -0.99
N ARG A 6 -5.43 -15.40 0.32
CA ARG A 6 -5.79 -16.47 1.26
C ARG A 6 -7.12 -16.19 1.98
N SER A 7 -7.56 -17.17 2.78
CA SER A 7 -8.76 -17.08 3.59
C SER A 7 -8.69 -15.93 4.63
N LEU A 8 -9.84 -15.57 5.22
CA LEU A 8 -9.93 -14.54 6.26
C LEU A 8 -9.04 -14.86 7.48
N GLU A 9 -8.94 -16.13 7.85
CA GLU A 9 -8.07 -16.56 8.95
C GLU A 9 -6.60 -16.20 8.69
N HIS A 10 -6.10 -16.46 7.48
CA HIS A 10 -4.74 -16.08 7.09
C HIS A 10 -4.58 -14.55 7.04
N GLN A 11 -5.59 -13.82 6.60
CA GLN A 11 -5.56 -12.35 6.60
C GLN A 11 -5.45 -11.79 8.03
N GLU A 12 -6.19 -12.33 9.00
CA GLU A 12 -6.08 -11.90 10.40
C GLU A 12 -4.69 -12.21 10.99
N LYS A 13 -4.07 -13.35 10.64
CA LYS A 13 -2.70 -13.66 11.02
C LYS A 13 -1.68 -12.68 10.41
N LEU A 14 -1.88 -12.25 9.17
CA LEU A 14 -1.05 -11.20 8.56
C LEU A 14 -1.20 -9.87 9.29
N TRP A 15 -2.43 -9.48 9.65
CA TRP A 15 -2.68 -8.27 10.44
C TRP A 15 -2.04 -8.36 11.84
N GLU A 16 -2.08 -9.51 12.47
CA GLU A 16 -1.38 -9.76 13.73
C GLU A 16 0.13 -9.54 13.56
N GLY A 17 0.75 -10.12 12.50
CA GLY A 17 2.16 -9.94 12.18
C GLY A 17 2.55 -8.48 11.88
N ILE A 18 1.64 -7.70 11.27
CA ILE A 18 1.82 -6.27 11.06
C ILE A 18 1.84 -5.52 12.40
N ARG A 19 0.88 -5.80 13.28
CA ARG A 19 0.74 -5.11 14.57
C ARG A 19 1.86 -5.43 15.55
N ASN A 20 2.29 -6.69 15.64
CA ASN A 20 3.26 -7.16 16.63
C ASN A 20 4.73 -7.01 16.20
N GLY A 21 4.99 -6.51 14.99
CA GLY A 21 6.33 -6.26 14.50
C GLY A 21 7.01 -7.43 13.78
N THR A 22 6.30 -8.52 13.52
CA THR A 22 6.82 -9.64 12.71
C THR A 22 7.05 -9.22 11.25
N ALA A 23 6.18 -8.38 10.71
CA ALA A 23 6.38 -7.77 9.40
C ALA A 23 7.19 -6.47 9.55
N ASP A 24 8.35 -6.38 8.92
CA ASP A 24 9.22 -5.20 8.99
C ASP A 24 8.78 -4.08 8.07
N ILE A 25 8.35 -4.40 6.85
CA ILE A 25 8.00 -3.43 5.82
C ILE A 25 6.73 -3.85 5.07
N ILE A 26 6.09 -2.89 4.40
CA ILE A 26 5.02 -3.13 3.43
C ILE A 26 5.51 -2.71 2.04
N GLY A 27 5.36 -3.62 1.08
CA GLY A 27 5.57 -3.36 -0.34
C GLY A 27 4.27 -3.43 -1.13
N SER A 28 4.17 -2.70 -2.23
CA SER A 28 2.99 -2.70 -3.09
C SER A 28 2.93 -3.88 -4.07
N ASP A 29 4.06 -4.54 -4.31
CA ASP A 29 4.22 -5.53 -5.38
C ASP A 29 3.59 -5.04 -6.70
N HIS A 30 3.94 -3.81 -7.10
CA HIS A 30 3.38 -3.15 -8.26
C HIS A 30 3.78 -3.85 -9.55
N ALA A 31 2.91 -4.71 -10.03
CA ALA A 31 3.08 -5.48 -11.26
C ALA A 31 1.87 -5.22 -12.20
N PRO A 32 1.84 -4.04 -12.87
CA PRO A 32 0.74 -3.67 -13.73
C PRO A 32 0.78 -4.44 -15.05
N HIS A 33 -0.37 -4.96 -15.45
CA HIS A 33 -0.63 -5.53 -16.77
C HIS A 33 -1.80 -4.79 -17.38
N SER A 34 -1.87 -4.70 -18.72
CA SER A 34 -3.02 -4.12 -19.40
C SER A 34 -4.29 -4.94 -19.14
N ARG A 35 -5.44 -4.37 -19.44
CA ARG A 35 -6.71 -5.10 -19.32
C ARG A 35 -6.74 -6.30 -20.27
N ASP A 36 -6.31 -6.10 -21.51
CA ASP A 36 -6.28 -7.15 -22.52
C ASP A 36 -5.43 -8.35 -22.09
N GLU A 37 -4.26 -8.08 -21.44
CA GLU A 37 -3.41 -9.14 -20.85
C GLU A 37 -4.12 -9.85 -19.69
N LYS A 38 -4.92 -9.14 -18.89
CA LYS A 38 -5.63 -9.70 -17.73
C LYS A 38 -6.89 -10.46 -18.08
N GLU A 39 -7.50 -10.18 -19.23
CA GLU A 39 -8.78 -10.76 -19.68
C GLU A 39 -8.60 -12.08 -20.43
N VAL A 40 -7.36 -12.54 -20.65
CA VAL A 40 -7.12 -13.89 -21.16
C VAL A 40 -7.49 -14.97 -20.16
N GLU A 41 -7.85 -16.16 -20.65
CA GLU A 41 -8.30 -17.27 -19.82
C GLU A 41 -7.18 -17.79 -18.91
N TYR A 42 -7.56 -18.26 -17.72
CA TYR A 42 -6.61 -18.92 -16.83
C TYR A 42 -6.21 -20.30 -17.43
N PRO A 43 -4.92 -20.71 -17.43
CA PRO A 43 -3.80 -20.14 -16.64
C PRO A 43 -2.95 -19.07 -17.35
N ASP A 44 -3.29 -18.67 -18.58
CA ASP A 44 -2.47 -17.78 -19.40
C ASP A 44 -2.50 -16.31 -18.92
N SER A 45 -3.51 -15.94 -18.14
CA SER A 45 -3.60 -14.61 -17.56
C SER A 45 -2.44 -14.35 -16.57
N PRO A 46 -1.61 -13.31 -16.79
CA PRO A 46 -0.48 -13.01 -15.91
C PRO A 46 -0.94 -12.64 -14.50
N SER A 47 -0.18 -13.08 -13.49
CA SER A 47 -0.39 -12.61 -12.12
C SER A 47 0.15 -11.19 -11.94
N GLY A 48 -0.40 -10.47 -10.96
CA GLY A 48 0.01 -9.10 -10.65
C GLY A 48 -1.12 -8.08 -10.77
N MET A 49 -0.92 -6.95 -10.11
CA MET A 49 -1.86 -5.82 -10.11
C MET A 49 -1.12 -4.50 -9.87
N PRO A 50 -1.66 -3.34 -10.31
CA PRO A 50 -1.13 -2.06 -9.93
C PRO A 50 -1.41 -1.78 -8.44
N GLY A 51 -0.38 -1.42 -7.67
CA GLY A 51 -0.50 -1.23 -6.22
C GLY A 51 0.18 0.02 -5.67
N VAL A 52 1.20 0.57 -6.36
CA VAL A 52 2.04 1.64 -5.80
C VAL A 52 1.26 2.89 -5.43
N GLN A 53 0.33 3.34 -6.27
CA GLN A 53 -0.44 4.56 -6.04
C GLN A 53 -1.51 4.38 -4.96
N THR A 54 -2.05 3.18 -4.81
CA THR A 54 -3.14 2.88 -3.87
C THR A 54 -2.67 2.49 -2.48
N LEU A 55 -1.38 2.17 -2.30
CA LEU A 55 -0.83 1.68 -1.03
C LEU A 55 -1.12 2.64 0.12
N VAL A 56 -0.75 3.92 -0.03
CA VAL A 56 -0.92 4.91 1.06
C VAL A 56 -2.39 5.14 1.41
N PRO A 57 -3.30 5.45 0.46
CA PRO A 57 -4.72 5.63 0.79
C PRO A 57 -5.37 4.41 1.46
N ILE A 58 -5.05 3.20 0.99
CA ILE A 58 -5.61 1.97 1.57
C ILE A 58 -5.10 1.76 2.99
N MET A 59 -3.81 1.96 3.23
CA MET A 59 -3.25 1.79 4.56
C MET A 59 -3.74 2.86 5.54
N LEU A 60 -3.93 4.12 5.10
CA LEU A 60 -4.55 5.16 5.92
C LEU A 60 -6.02 4.85 6.25
N ASN A 61 -6.75 4.24 5.31
CA ASN A 61 -8.09 3.74 5.58
C ASN A 61 -8.08 2.63 6.65
N HIS A 62 -7.09 1.75 6.64
CA HIS A 62 -6.92 0.76 7.70
C HIS A 62 -6.51 1.38 9.04
N VAL A 63 -5.73 2.48 9.05
CA VAL A 63 -5.47 3.27 10.26
C VAL A 63 -6.78 3.85 10.81
N ASN A 64 -7.62 4.46 9.98
CA ASN A 64 -8.92 4.98 10.37
C ASN A 64 -9.89 3.90 10.90
N ASN A 65 -9.73 2.65 10.45
CA ASN A 65 -10.49 1.49 10.92
C ASN A 65 -9.78 0.73 12.07
N GLU A 66 -8.80 1.35 12.72
CA GLU A 66 -8.09 0.83 13.90
C GLU A 66 -7.40 -0.52 13.68
N LYS A 67 -7.13 -0.93 12.43
CA LYS A 67 -6.39 -2.16 12.11
C LYS A 67 -4.89 -2.04 12.45
N LEU A 68 -4.33 -0.82 12.38
CA LEU A 68 -2.98 -0.48 12.82
C LEU A 68 -2.91 0.99 13.24
N THR A 69 -1.88 1.36 14.00
CA THR A 69 -1.65 2.77 14.37
C THR A 69 -0.98 3.54 13.23
N LEU A 70 -1.16 4.87 13.22
CA LEU A 70 -0.44 5.74 12.29
C LEU A 70 1.08 5.62 12.46
N GLN A 71 1.56 5.51 13.69
CA GLN A 71 2.98 5.29 13.96
C GLN A 71 3.46 4.01 13.29
N ARG A 72 2.72 2.90 13.44
CA ARG A 72 3.08 1.62 12.82
C ARG A 72 3.07 1.71 11.30
N PHE A 73 2.13 2.41 10.71
CA PHE A 73 2.12 2.68 9.27
C PHE A 73 3.40 3.41 8.82
N VAL A 74 3.83 4.45 9.53
CA VAL A 74 5.08 5.19 9.22
C VAL A 74 6.31 4.30 9.38
N GLU A 75 6.36 3.47 10.41
CA GLU A 75 7.44 2.48 10.59
C GLU A 75 7.55 1.56 9.37
N LEU A 76 6.44 0.98 8.92
CA LEU A 76 6.38 0.02 7.81
C LEU A 76 6.71 0.62 6.44
N THR A 77 6.45 1.92 6.24
CA THR A 77 6.57 2.57 4.93
C THR A 77 7.75 3.53 4.79
N SER A 78 8.34 3.96 5.91
CA SER A 78 9.43 4.96 5.91
C SER A 78 10.61 4.56 6.78
N TYR A 79 10.40 4.40 8.08
CA TYR A 79 11.49 4.17 9.02
C TYR A 79 12.19 2.82 8.81
N ASN A 80 11.44 1.73 8.79
CA ASN A 80 12.01 0.40 8.61
C ASN A 80 12.63 0.18 7.22
N PRO A 81 11.98 0.60 6.09
CA PRO A 81 12.62 0.55 4.78
C PRO A 81 13.96 1.29 4.73
N SER A 82 14.05 2.49 5.32
CA SER A 82 15.29 3.26 5.33
C SER A 82 16.44 2.53 6.06
N ARG A 83 16.13 1.85 7.15
CA ARG A 83 17.10 1.03 7.90
C ARG A 83 17.47 -0.25 7.19
N LEU A 84 16.46 -0.99 6.70
CA LEU A 84 16.66 -2.28 6.04
C LEU A 84 17.52 -2.13 4.78
N PHE A 85 17.23 -1.11 3.97
CA PHE A 85 17.95 -0.83 2.74
C PHE A 85 19.13 0.14 2.92
N LYS A 86 19.46 0.52 4.17
CA LYS A 86 20.57 1.41 4.53
C LYS A 86 20.52 2.76 3.79
N ILE A 87 19.34 3.33 3.62
CA ILE A 87 19.12 4.63 3.00
C ILE A 87 19.44 5.71 4.02
N ARG A 88 20.58 6.40 3.84
CA ARG A 88 21.03 7.41 4.79
C ARG A 88 20.18 8.68 4.70
N GLY A 89 19.94 9.32 5.84
CA GLY A 89 19.25 10.61 5.93
C GLY A 89 17.75 10.56 5.65
N LYS A 90 17.14 9.37 5.60
CA LYS A 90 15.73 9.16 5.27
C LYS A 90 14.98 8.40 6.38
N GLY A 91 13.65 8.43 6.33
CA GLY A 91 12.77 7.58 7.12
C GLY A 91 12.36 8.15 8.47
N GLN A 92 12.87 9.31 8.88
CA GLN A 92 12.45 10.03 10.10
C GLN A 92 12.67 11.52 9.99
N ILE A 93 11.95 12.28 10.80
CA ILE A 93 12.14 13.73 10.94
C ILE A 93 13.16 13.95 12.04
N ALA A 94 14.40 14.30 11.67
CA ALA A 94 15.48 14.58 12.62
C ALA A 94 16.50 15.57 12.03
N ILE A 95 17.25 16.25 12.91
CA ILE A 95 18.32 17.15 12.49
C ILE A 95 19.37 16.38 11.70
N GLY A 96 19.75 16.89 10.52
CA GLY A 96 20.71 16.25 9.62
C GLY A 96 20.12 15.24 8.65
N TYR A 97 18.80 15.02 8.70
CA TYR A 97 18.07 14.22 7.73
C TYR A 97 17.51 15.09 6.59
N ASP A 98 17.24 14.45 5.45
CA ASP A 98 16.63 15.13 4.30
C ASP A 98 15.18 15.53 4.62
N ALA A 99 14.79 16.71 4.17
CA ALA A 99 13.44 17.26 4.39
C ALA A 99 12.43 16.73 3.36
N ASP A 100 12.34 15.41 3.22
CA ASP A 100 11.35 14.74 2.36
C ASP A 100 10.12 14.38 3.20
N PHE A 101 9.01 15.04 2.91
CA PHE A 101 7.77 14.87 3.67
C PHE A 101 6.63 14.38 2.79
N THR A 102 5.82 13.50 3.33
CA THR A 102 4.49 13.21 2.82
C THR A 102 3.47 13.86 3.75
N VAL A 103 2.71 14.82 3.23
CA VAL A 103 1.62 15.45 3.96
C VAL A 103 0.35 14.63 3.74
N ILE A 104 -0.34 14.30 4.83
CA ILE A 104 -1.58 13.53 4.78
C ILE A 104 -2.72 14.26 5.47
N ASP A 105 -3.92 14.17 4.90
CA ASP A 105 -5.17 14.51 5.58
C ASP A 105 -5.85 13.21 6.00
N ILE A 106 -5.77 12.90 7.29
CA ILE A 106 -6.28 11.64 7.86
C ILE A 106 -7.81 11.54 7.80
N ASN A 107 -8.51 12.66 7.67
CA ASN A 107 -9.97 12.71 7.64
C ASN A 107 -10.55 12.81 6.22
N LYS A 108 -9.71 13.04 5.22
CA LYS A 108 -10.16 13.22 3.84
C LYS A 108 -10.73 11.92 3.27
N GLU A 109 -12.00 11.97 2.88
CA GLU A 109 -12.66 10.86 2.21
C GLU A 109 -12.56 10.99 0.69
N ARG A 110 -12.24 9.89 0.02
CA ARG A 110 -12.23 9.79 -1.44
C ARG A 110 -12.65 8.40 -1.91
N VAL A 111 -13.01 8.34 -3.19
CA VAL A 111 -13.23 7.08 -3.89
C VAL A 111 -12.02 6.84 -4.80
N ILE A 112 -11.42 5.66 -4.69
CA ILE A 112 -10.41 5.21 -5.65
C ILE A 112 -11.13 4.84 -6.95
N THR A 113 -10.68 5.38 -8.07
CA THR A 113 -11.26 5.11 -9.40
C THR A 113 -10.18 4.71 -10.39
N ASN A 114 -10.56 3.98 -11.42
CA ASN A 114 -9.62 3.66 -12.50
C ASN A 114 -9.05 4.92 -13.16
N ASP A 115 -9.86 5.98 -13.31
CA ASP A 115 -9.44 7.24 -13.92
C ASP A 115 -8.40 8.00 -13.09
N TRP A 116 -8.32 7.74 -11.78
CA TRP A 116 -7.29 8.32 -10.92
C TRP A 116 -5.93 7.62 -11.06
N ILE A 117 -5.88 6.41 -11.61
CA ILE A 117 -4.65 5.63 -11.70
C ILE A 117 -3.73 6.20 -12.78
N ALA A 118 -2.53 6.63 -12.38
CA ALA A 118 -1.50 7.15 -13.28
C ALA A 118 -0.77 6.06 -14.07
N SER A 119 -0.84 4.81 -13.63
CA SER A 119 -0.27 3.68 -14.38
C SER A 119 -0.96 3.51 -15.72
N LYS A 120 -0.18 3.25 -16.76
CA LYS A 120 -0.67 3.02 -18.14
C LYS A 120 -1.64 1.84 -18.25
N CYS A 121 -1.69 0.94 -17.26
CA CYS A 121 -2.63 -0.17 -17.24
C CYS A 121 -4.11 0.29 -17.15
N GLY A 122 -4.38 1.50 -16.63
CA GLY A 122 -5.71 2.13 -16.61
C GLY A 122 -6.75 1.41 -15.73
N TRP A 123 -6.32 0.63 -14.75
CA TRP A 123 -7.23 -0.06 -13.84
C TRP A 123 -6.60 -0.26 -12.45
N THR A 124 -7.46 -0.54 -11.46
CA THR A 124 -7.04 -0.97 -10.13
C THR A 124 -8.05 -1.97 -9.56
N PRO A 125 -7.61 -2.96 -8.76
CA PRO A 125 -8.53 -3.87 -8.09
C PRO A 125 -9.39 -3.17 -7.03
N TYR A 126 -9.06 -1.94 -6.68
CA TYR A 126 -9.75 -1.12 -5.68
C TYR A 126 -10.73 -0.10 -6.31
N ASN A 127 -11.07 -0.26 -7.58
CA ASN A 127 -12.02 0.64 -8.26
C ASN A 127 -13.34 0.72 -7.49
N ASN A 128 -13.85 1.94 -7.29
CA ASN A 128 -15.04 2.27 -6.49
C ASN A 128 -14.90 2.05 -4.96
N MET A 129 -13.71 1.75 -4.46
CA MET A 129 -13.48 1.65 -3.02
C MET A 129 -13.47 3.03 -2.37
N LYS A 130 -14.32 3.23 -1.38
CA LYS A 130 -14.28 4.40 -0.52
C LYS A 130 -13.18 4.23 0.52
N VAL A 131 -12.36 5.26 0.67
CA VAL A 131 -11.27 5.29 1.65
C VAL A 131 -11.27 6.59 2.43
N LYS A 132 -10.83 6.53 3.68
CA LYS A 132 -10.60 7.68 4.54
C LYS A 132 -9.11 7.76 4.90
N GLY A 133 -8.54 8.96 4.73
CA GLY A 133 -7.11 9.23 4.80
C GLY A 133 -6.50 9.33 3.40
N TRP A 134 -5.87 10.47 3.12
CA TRP A 134 -5.37 10.76 1.76
C TRP A 134 -4.10 11.62 1.81
N PRO A 135 -3.08 11.32 0.97
CA PRO A 135 -1.97 12.24 0.75
C PRO A 135 -2.46 13.50 0.01
N VAL A 136 -1.93 14.68 0.38
CA VAL A 136 -2.33 15.98 -0.14
C VAL A 136 -1.13 16.76 -0.67
#